data_ac94d190c2caa650bac02a9b22de6a1b
#
_entry.id   ac94d190c2caa650bac02a9b22de6a1b
#
_cell.length_a   1.000
_cell.length_b   1.000
_cell.length_c   1.000
_cell.angle_alpha   90.00
_cell.angle_beta   90.00
_cell.angle_gamma   90.00
#
_symmetry.space_group_name_H-M   'P 1'
#
loop_
_entity.id
_entity.type
_entity.pdbx_description
1 polymer ?
#
loop_
_entity_poly.entity_id
_entity_poly.type
_entity_poly.pdbx_seq_one_letter_code
_entity_poly.pdbx_strand_id
1 'polypeptide(L)'
;MPALVGLLWLAGCTGQSPKSSVPPTDGTAGRLQADVYFLAADALEGRGTPSRGLDLAALYLQSQLQSAGVEPALGSSYLQAYRIGEYKPADARVSVRIAGRMISPSDYVFLNIGRDVSKGDMDLELIGAGNGIVVEERQVNDLQGLAVDGKAVVASKGAPWALDPSAVFGPDRAIGKLMAATVRGAPLLVYLSPDLDVANEAEAGFFREMKNAPVAFLRESGLGQPSALNPLLVLKPGALAAAIGATVEPLPKGPLGKRIQISIEAPVSEGSAPNVIGRISGSDAALRDEWIVLSAHFDHLGSHQVAPGQDGIWNGADDNASGTAAVLEIARRLARQPGKRSVLVFLTSGEDRGIFGSAYYAAHPAVPMERVVLQINLDMIGRSQGRVEAIAPCAPSLFDESVALGKNHGIDVIPDQQPSWRLIYLTDAYHFAKAKIPSVHFFTGLHADYHQPSDTADKVRYQEMTRIVEATWELARAYADGKSKPAFVRPAWFITP
;
A
#
# COMPACT_ATOMS: atom_id res chain seq x y z
N MET A 1 52.45 -40.39 39.74
CA MET A 1 51.67 -39.19 39.52
C MET A 1 51.98 -38.64 38.12
N PRO A 2 51.10 -38.78 37.10
CA PRO A 2 51.22 -38.01 35.87
C PRO A 2 50.08 -37.00 35.78
N ALA A 3 50.44 -35.77 35.37
CA ALA A 3 49.59 -34.65 35.19
C ALA A 3 48.73 -34.81 33.92
N LEU A 4 47.41 -34.59 34.04
CA LEU A 4 46.47 -34.47 32.95
C LEU A 4 46.58 -33.04 32.34
N VAL A 5 46.95 -32.97 31.08
CA VAL A 5 46.87 -31.75 30.26
C VAL A 5 45.51 -31.76 29.58
N GLY A 6 44.62 -30.84 29.98
CA GLY A 6 43.34 -30.62 29.35
C GLY A 6 43.51 -29.83 28.06
N LEU A 7 43.18 -30.40 26.90
CA LEU A 7 43.04 -29.68 25.64
C LEU A 7 41.69 -28.96 25.62
N LEU A 8 41.69 -27.63 25.68
CA LEU A 8 40.55 -26.78 25.34
C LEU A 8 40.39 -26.74 23.80
N TRP A 9 39.33 -27.30 23.30
CA TRP A 9 38.87 -27.08 21.91
C TRP A 9 38.20 -25.72 21.83
N LEU A 10 38.88 -24.75 21.21
CA LEU A 10 38.25 -23.52 20.74
C LEU A 10 37.46 -23.85 19.45
N ALA A 11 36.16 -23.98 19.59
CA ALA A 11 35.25 -24.00 18.44
C ALA A 11 35.29 -22.61 17.79
N GLY A 12 36.03 -22.46 16.72
CA GLY A 12 36.00 -21.26 15.88
C GLY A 12 34.65 -21.14 15.22
N CYS A 13 33.86 -20.14 15.62
CA CYS A 13 32.75 -19.66 14.83
C CYS A 13 33.29 -19.08 13.52
N THR A 14 33.30 -19.87 12.47
CA THR A 14 33.45 -19.35 11.10
C THR A 14 32.16 -18.68 10.69
N GLY A 15 31.94 -17.46 11.19
CA GLY A 15 30.96 -16.57 10.60
C GLY A 15 31.39 -16.27 9.17
N GLN A 16 30.70 -16.81 8.19
CA GLN A 16 30.80 -16.32 6.84
C GLN A 16 30.30 -14.87 6.83
N SER A 17 31.22 -13.93 6.71
CA SER A 17 30.87 -12.55 6.39
C SER A 17 30.11 -12.56 5.06
N PRO A 18 28.98 -11.87 4.97
CA PRO A 18 28.24 -11.77 3.71
C PRO A 18 29.20 -11.16 2.67
N LYS A 19 29.48 -11.91 1.60
CA LYS A 19 30.23 -11.40 0.46
C LYS A 19 29.32 -10.46 -0.35
N SER A 20 29.21 -9.21 0.10
CA SER A 20 28.70 -8.13 -0.73
C SER A 20 29.82 -7.67 -1.66
N SER A 21 29.90 -8.24 -2.85
CA SER A 21 30.81 -7.79 -3.90
C SER A 21 30.06 -6.95 -4.93
N VAL A 22 29.34 -5.92 -4.46
CA VAL A 22 28.77 -4.94 -5.40
C VAL A 22 29.82 -3.85 -5.60
N PRO A 23 30.26 -3.58 -6.86
CA PRO A 23 31.20 -2.50 -7.11
C PRO A 23 30.58 -1.16 -6.67
N PRO A 24 31.33 -0.29 -5.99
CA PRO A 24 30.84 1.01 -5.62
C PRO A 24 30.46 1.80 -6.88
N THR A 25 29.23 2.29 -6.92
CA THR A 25 28.78 3.25 -7.94
C THR A 25 29.01 4.66 -7.40
N ASP A 26 29.57 5.53 -8.21
CA ASP A 26 29.85 6.92 -7.84
C ASP A 26 28.60 7.81 -7.98
N GLY A 27 28.59 8.93 -7.26
CA GLY A 27 27.56 9.94 -7.41
C GLY A 27 26.18 9.56 -6.87
N THR A 28 25.13 9.92 -7.59
CA THR A 28 23.73 9.68 -7.20
C THR A 28 23.40 8.19 -7.12
N ALA A 29 23.79 7.42 -8.13
CA ALA A 29 23.54 5.98 -8.15
C ALA A 29 24.17 5.27 -6.94
N GLY A 30 25.36 5.69 -6.52
CA GLY A 30 26.03 5.14 -5.33
C GLY A 30 25.30 5.44 -4.02
N ARG A 31 24.73 6.63 -3.89
CA ARG A 31 23.92 6.97 -2.69
C ARG A 31 22.61 6.20 -2.67
N LEU A 32 21.92 6.12 -3.80
CA LEU A 32 20.70 5.31 -3.94
C LEU A 32 20.97 3.84 -3.61
N GLN A 33 22.07 3.31 -4.11
CA GLN A 33 22.50 1.95 -3.82
C GLN A 33 22.74 1.75 -2.32
N ALA A 34 23.47 2.65 -1.67
CA ALA A 34 23.76 2.55 -0.25
C ALA A 34 22.47 2.57 0.61
N ASP A 35 21.53 3.47 0.28
CA ASP A 35 20.25 3.58 0.98
C ASP A 35 19.41 2.30 0.79
N VAL A 36 19.29 1.79 -0.45
CA VAL A 36 18.53 0.57 -0.74
C VAL A 36 19.15 -0.66 -0.07
N TYR A 37 20.48 -0.83 -0.15
CA TYR A 37 21.16 -1.94 0.52
C TYR A 37 20.99 -1.94 2.04
N PHE A 38 20.94 -0.75 2.64
CA PHE A 38 20.65 -0.66 4.07
C PHE A 38 19.19 -1.03 4.35
N LEU A 39 18.24 -0.41 3.65
CA LEU A 39 16.81 -0.61 3.90
C LEU A 39 16.35 -2.04 3.58
N ALA A 40 16.92 -2.67 2.57
CA ALA A 40 16.61 -4.05 2.18
C ALA A 40 17.54 -5.09 2.84
N ALA A 41 18.30 -4.72 3.87
CA ALA A 41 19.17 -5.68 4.57
C ALA A 41 18.35 -6.64 5.43
N ASP A 42 18.76 -7.92 5.49
CA ASP A 42 18.17 -8.96 6.34
C ASP A 42 18.08 -8.54 7.83
N ALA A 43 19.03 -7.71 8.27
CA ALA A 43 19.04 -7.17 9.63
C ALA A 43 17.83 -6.31 10.00
N LEU A 44 17.09 -5.81 9.00
CA LEU A 44 15.84 -5.09 9.18
C LEU A 44 14.60 -6.00 9.08
N GLU A 45 14.80 -7.31 8.95
CA GLU A 45 13.74 -8.32 9.02
C GLU A 45 12.53 -7.97 8.10
N GLY A 46 12.81 -7.39 6.92
CA GLY A 46 11.79 -6.98 5.95
C GLY A 46 10.89 -5.83 6.41
N ARG A 47 11.24 -5.08 7.44
CA ARG A 47 10.57 -3.83 7.89
C ARG A 47 9.06 -3.93 8.08
N GLY A 48 8.56 -5.10 8.52
CA GLY A 48 7.12 -5.31 8.71
C GLY A 48 6.49 -4.30 9.69
N THR A 49 5.26 -3.90 9.44
CA THR A 49 4.53 -2.94 10.28
C THR A 49 3.54 -3.67 11.22
N PRO A 50 3.70 -3.59 12.59
CA PRO A 50 4.84 -3.01 13.31
C PRO A 50 5.98 -4.03 13.52
N SER A 51 7.22 -3.59 13.58
CA SER A 51 8.36 -4.45 13.95
C SER A 51 9.57 -3.66 14.40
N ARG A 52 10.54 -4.36 15.02
CA ARG A 52 11.85 -3.78 15.34
C ARG A 52 12.60 -3.34 14.08
N GLY A 53 12.48 -4.08 12.98
CA GLY A 53 13.11 -3.72 11.70
C GLY A 53 12.58 -2.41 11.14
N LEU A 54 11.27 -2.16 11.27
CA LEU A 54 10.63 -0.89 10.93
C LEU A 54 11.18 0.26 11.79
N ASP A 55 11.28 0.06 13.10
CA ASP A 55 11.81 1.09 14.02
C ASP A 55 13.26 1.45 13.69
N LEU A 56 14.09 0.47 13.35
CA LEU A 56 15.48 0.69 12.92
C LEU A 56 15.53 1.44 11.59
N ALA A 57 14.67 1.11 10.64
CA ALA A 57 14.54 1.84 9.38
C ALA A 57 14.12 3.31 9.64
N ALA A 58 13.16 3.55 10.51
CA ALA A 58 12.72 4.90 10.88
C ALA A 58 13.86 5.72 11.51
N LEU A 59 14.66 5.15 12.40
CA LEU A 59 15.83 5.81 12.98
C LEU A 59 16.91 6.11 11.93
N TYR A 60 17.13 5.20 11.00
CA TYR A 60 18.02 5.44 9.86
C TYR A 60 17.55 6.63 9.04
N LEU A 61 16.28 6.65 8.62
CA LEU A 61 15.67 7.70 7.82
C LEU A 61 15.75 9.05 8.54
N GLN A 62 15.43 9.10 9.83
CA GLN A 62 15.61 10.29 10.67
C GLN A 62 17.05 10.79 10.62
N SER A 63 18.03 9.90 10.82
CA SER A 63 19.46 10.23 10.78
C SER A 63 19.89 10.79 9.43
N GLN A 64 19.39 10.21 8.32
CA GLN A 64 19.68 10.67 6.95
C GLN A 64 19.09 12.06 6.69
N LEU A 65 17.84 12.30 7.11
CA LEU A 65 17.19 13.60 6.97
C LEU A 65 17.93 14.67 7.79
N GLN A 66 18.28 14.38 9.04
CA GLN A 66 19.03 15.26 9.90
C GLN A 66 20.42 15.61 9.31
N SER A 67 21.12 14.60 8.81
CA SER A 67 22.44 14.77 8.15
C SER A 67 22.34 15.63 6.88
N ALA A 68 21.23 15.58 6.19
CA ALA A 68 20.95 16.39 5.00
C ALA A 68 20.57 17.85 5.33
N GLY A 69 20.35 18.20 6.60
CA GLY A 69 19.86 19.53 7.01
C GLY A 69 18.35 19.69 6.85
N VAL A 70 17.59 18.61 6.67
CA VAL A 70 16.14 18.62 6.70
C VAL A 70 15.68 18.74 8.14
N GLU A 71 14.77 19.66 8.45
CA GLU A 71 14.27 19.89 9.80
C GLU A 71 13.14 18.91 10.17
N PRO A 72 12.91 18.60 11.45
CA PRO A 72 11.74 17.83 11.87
C PRO A 72 10.45 18.62 11.59
N ALA A 73 9.40 17.93 11.14
CA ALA A 73 8.11 18.59 10.83
C ALA A 73 7.15 18.65 12.03
N LEU A 74 7.43 17.91 13.11
CA LEU A 74 6.57 17.76 14.29
C LEU A 74 7.26 18.35 15.54
N GLY A 75 7.44 19.66 15.57
CA GLY A 75 8.20 20.33 16.61
C GLY A 75 9.66 19.90 16.58
N SER A 76 10.13 19.10 17.56
CA SER A 76 11.50 18.55 17.60
C SER A 76 11.58 17.09 17.10
N SER A 77 10.48 16.50 16.67
CA SER A 77 10.41 15.09 16.26
C SER A 77 10.23 14.95 14.75
N TYR A 78 10.92 13.96 14.17
CA TYR A 78 10.62 13.46 12.82
C TYR A 78 9.55 12.37 12.83
N LEU A 79 9.28 11.75 14.01
CA LEU A 79 8.43 10.57 14.10
C LEU A 79 6.99 10.98 14.45
N GLN A 80 6.05 10.55 13.61
CA GLN A 80 4.63 10.59 13.86
C GLN A 80 4.14 9.18 14.17
N ALA A 81 4.07 8.84 15.44
CA ALA A 81 3.64 7.52 15.88
C ALA A 81 2.11 7.39 15.84
N TYR A 82 1.62 6.23 15.41
CA TYR A 82 0.22 5.83 15.44
C TYR A 82 0.06 4.42 15.99
N ARG A 83 -1.12 4.09 16.52
CA ARG A 83 -1.36 2.81 17.18
C ARG A 83 -1.97 1.80 16.22
N ILE A 84 -1.51 0.55 16.35
CA ILE A 84 -1.97 -0.59 15.55
C ILE A 84 -2.46 -1.68 16.51
N GLY A 85 -3.63 -2.23 16.21
CA GLY A 85 -4.04 -3.51 16.74
C GLY A 85 -3.72 -4.61 15.73
N GLU A 86 -3.31 -5.77 16.21
CA GLU A 86 -3.02 -6.92 15.35
C GLU A 86 -3.57 -8.21 15.97
N TYR A 87 -4.07 -9.12 15.14
CA TYR A 87 -4.40 -10.48 15.55
C TYR A 87 -4.06 -11.49 14.44
N LYS A 88 -3.86 -12.75 14.84
CA LYS A 88 -3.65 -13.84 13.88
C LYS A 88 -4.99 -14.45 13.49
N PRO A 89 -5.30 -14.60 12.18
CA PRO A 89 -6.55 -15.23 11.75
C PRO A 89 -6.78 -16.62 12.33
N ALA A 90 -5.72 -17.38 12.54
CA ALA A 90 -5.80 -18.73 13.13
C ALA A 90 -6.31 -18.73 14.59
N ASP A 91 -6.14 -17.62 15.32
CA ASP A 91 -6.58 -17.47 16.71
C ASP A 91 -7.98 -16.83 16.78
N ALA A 92 -8.53 -16.39 15.64
CA ALA A 92 -9.83 -15.74 15.57
C ALA A 92 -10.97 -16.74 15.48
N ARG A 93 -12.06 -16.45 16.19
CA ARG A 93 -13.35 -17.12 16.03
C ARG A 93 -14.27 -16.24 15.22
N VAL A 94 -14.62 -16.69 14.03
CA VAL A 94 -15.56 -15.99 13.17
C VAL A 94 -16.86 -16.77 13.11
N SER A 95 -17.97 -16.07 13.32
CA SER A 95 -19.30 -16.65 13.12
C SER A 95 -20.10 -15.80 12.13
N VAL A 96 -20.80 -16.45 11.21
CA VAL A 96 -21.63 -15.82 10.18
C VAL A 96 -23.07 -16.31 10.32
N ARG A 97 -24.02 -15.36 10.43
CA ARG A 97 -25.46 -15.63 10.39
C ARG A 97 -26.08 -14.86 9.23
N ILE A 98 -26.94 -15.50 8.47
CA ILE A 98 -27.72 -14.86 7.40
C ILE A 98 -29.19 -15.17 7.62
N ALA A 99 -30.03 -14.13 7.63
CA ALA A 99 -31.47 -14.25 7.95
C ALA A 99 -31.74 -15.03 9.25
N GLY A 100 -30.89 -14.84 10.28
CA GLY A 100 -30.96 -15.52 11.56
C GLY A 100 -30.40 -16.97 11.58
N ARG A 101 -30.05 -17.55 10.43
CA ARG A 101 -29.46 -18.90 10.33
C ARG A 101 -27.95 -18.85 10.44
N MET A 102 -27.37 -19.74 11.25
CA MET A 102 -25.91 -19.93 11.30
C MET A 102 -25.43 -20.58 10.01
N ILE A 103 -24.39 -20.01 9.40
CA ILE A 103 -23.72 -20.58 8.22
C ILE A 103 -22.62 -21.53 8.71
N SER A 104 -22.51 -22.70 8.08
CA SER A 104 -21.44 -23.66 8.41
C SER A 104 -20.07 -23.09 8.08
N PRO A 105 -19.06 -23.24 8.97
CA PRO A 105 -17.68 -22.83 8.66
C PRO A 105 -17.09 -23.46 7.39
N SER A 106 -17.63 -24.61 6.94
CA SER A 106 -17.25 -25.25 5.68
C SER A 106 -17.80 -24.57 4.43
N ASP A 107 -18.67 -23.58 4.59
CA ASP A 107 -19.37 -22.92 3.49
C ASP A 107 -18.92 -21.48 3.26
N TYR A 108 -17.96 -20.98 4.06
CA TYR A 108 -17.40 -19.65 3.88
C TYR A 108 -15.92 -19.56 4.24
N VAL A 109 -15.27 -18.52 3.72
CA VAL A 109 -13.99 -17.99 4.18
C VAL A 109 -14.18 -16.50 4.42
N PHE A 110 -13.78 -16.01 5.59
CA PHE A 110 -13.81 -14.59 5.93
C PHE A 110 -12.40 -14.04 5.95
N LEU A 111 -12.18 -12.97 5.17
CA LEU A 111 -10.93 -12.24 5.09
C LEU A 111 -11.17 -10.85 5.66
N ASN A 112 -10.58 -10.58 6.82
CA ASN A 112 -10.59 -9.23 7.38
C ASN A 112 -9.43 -8.43 6.79
N ILE A 113 -9.74 -7.31 6.20
CA ILE A 113 -8.76 -6.42 5.56
C ILE A 113 -8.77 -5.10 6.32
N GLY A 114 -8.01 -5.05 7.43
CA GLY A 114 -7.79 -3.81 8.18
C GLY A 114 -8.96 -3.31 9.04
N ARG A 115 -10.07 -4.06 9.19
CA ARG A 115 -11.16 -3.67 10.10
C ARG A 115 -10.76 -3.94 11.56
N ASP A 116 -10.94 -2.94 12.41
CA ASP A 116 -10.81 -3.09 13.86
C ASP A 116 -11.91 -4.02 14.43
N VAL A 117 -11.50 -5.18 14.91
CA VAL A 117 -12.41 -6.19 15.48
C VAL A 117 -13.04 -5.73 16.80
N SER A 118 -12.44 -4.78 17.50
CA SER A 118 -12.99 -4.24 18.75
C SER A 118 -14.21 -3.34 18.53
N LYS A 119 -14.51 -2.96 17.28
CA LYS A 119 -15.72 -2.17 16.93
C LYS A 119 -17.03 -2.98 16.99
N GLY A 120 -16.96 -4.23 17.43
CA GLY A 120 -18.12 -5.11 17.59
C GLY A 120 -18.57 -5.79 16.30
N ASP A 121 -19.67 -6.49 16.39
CA ASP A 121 -20.28 -7.27 15.31
C ASP A 121 -20.72 -6.39 14.14
N MET A 122 -20.65 -6.94 12.93
CA MET A 122 -21.33 -6.36 11.79
C MET A 122 -22.75 -6.91 11.71
N ASP A 123 -23.74 -6.01 11.57
CA ASP A 123 -25.12 -6.36 11.28
C ASP A 123 -25.61 -5.51 10.11
N LEU A 124 -25.64 -6.09 8.90
CA LEU A 124 -25.77 -5.38 7.65
C LEU A 124 -26.95 -5.91 6.82
N GLU A 125 -27.64 -5.01 6.12
CA GLU A 125 -28.59 -5.41 5.06
C GLU A 125 -27.83 -5.98 3.85
N LEU A 126 -28.38 -7.03 3.25
CA LEU A 126 -27.86 -7.61 2.02
C LEU A 126 -28.43 -6.91 0.80
N ILE A 127 -27.56 -6.50 -0.11
CA ILE A 127 -27.93 -5.96 -1.43
C ILE A 127 -27.22 -6.74 -2.54
N GLY A 128 -27.99 -7.34 -3.44
CA GLY A 128 -27.48 -8.05 -4.60
C GLY A 128 -26.97 -7.08 -5.67
N ALA A 129 -25.84 -7.40 -6.28
CA ALA A 129 -25.19 -6.59 -7.31
C ALA A 129 -24.89 -7.37 -8.61
N GLY A 130 -25.57 -8.50 -8.84
CA GLY A 130 -25.22 -9.35 -9.98
C GLY A 130 -23.76 -9.81 -9.91
N ASN A 131 -22.94 -9.50 -10.92
CA ASN A 131 -21.52 -9.78 -10.87
C ASN A 131 -20.70 -8.75 -10.07
N GLY A 132 -21.27 -7.59 -9.71
CA GLY A 132 -20.60 -6.54 -8.93
C GLY A 132 -19.48 -5.82 -9.67
N ILE A 133 -19.49 -5.81 -11.00
CA ILE A 133 -18.43 -5.29 -11.86
C ILE A 133 -18.67 -3.80 -12.16
N VAL A 134 -17.59 -3.02 -12.13
CA VAL A 134 -17.59 -1.62 -12.56
C VAL A 134 -16.43 -1.39 -13.53
N VAL A 135 -16.74 -1.29 -14.84
CA VAL A 135 -15.77 -1.05 -15.92
C VAL A 135 -16.39 -0.03 -16.88
N GLU A 136 -15.93 1.23 -16.77
CA GLU A 136 -16.49 2.33 -17.57
C GLU A 136 -16.22 2.16 -19.07
N GLU A 137 -15.02 1.69 -19.43
CA GLU A 137 -14.59 1.45 -20.81
C GLU A 137 -15.46 0.41 -21.52
N ARG A 138 -16.12 -0.46 -20.75
CA ARG A 138 -17.10 -1.46 -21.23
C ARG A 138 -18.55 -1.06 -20.99
N GLN A 139 -18.79 0.13 -20.45
CA GLN A 139 -20.12 0.62 -20.07
C GLN A 139 -20.85 -0.34 -19.11
N VAL A 140 -20.10 -1.04 -18.25
CA VAL A 140 -20.65 -1.95 -17.23
C VAL A 140 -20.51 -1.31 -15.87
N ASN A 141 -21.63 -1.14 -15.18
CA ASN A 141 -21.66 -0.69 -13.79
C ASN A 141 -22.79 -1.42 -13.05
N ASP A 142 -22.46 -2.53 -12.43
CA ASP A 142 -23.42 -3.36 -11.69
C ASP A 142 -23.89 -2.70 -10.39
N LEU A 143 -23.17 -1.68 -9.90
CA LEU A 143 -23.51 -0.93 -8.70
C LEU A 143 -24.30 0.36 -8.98
N GLN A 144 -24.56 0.67 -10.25
CA GLN A 144 -25.29 1.86 -10.61
C GLN A 144 -26.73 1.84 -10.07
N GLY A 145 -27.12 2.91 -9.38
CA GLY A 145 -28.48 3.04 -8.81
C GLY A 145 -28.73 2.19 -7.55
N LEU A 146 -27.75 1.42 -7.08
CA LEU A 146 -27.86 0.66 -5.85
C LEU A 146 -27.40 1.52 -4.64
N ALA A 147 -28.22 1.55 -3.60
CA ALA A 147 -27.88 2.20 -2.33
C ALA A 147 -27.01 1.24 -1.49
N VAL A 148 -25.70 1.18 -1.76
CA VAL A 148 -24.78 0.21 -1.15
C VAL A 148 -24.10 0.73 0.13
N ASP A 149 -24.14 2.04 0.36
CA ASP A 149 -23.57 2.67 1.57
C ASP A 149 -24.14 2.06 2.84
N GLY A 150 -23.26 1.64 3.75
CA GLY A 150 -23.63 0.97 5.00
C GLY A 150 -24.21 -0.45 4.85
N LYS A 151 -24.16 -1.07 3.66
CA LYS A 151 -24.74 -2.39 3.39
C LYS A 151 -23.71 -3.40 2.94
N ALA A 152 -24.01 -4.70 3.13
CA ALA A 152 -23.23 -5.79 2.59
C ALA A 152 -23.60 -6.02 1.12
N VAL A 153 -22.66 -5.75 0.23
CA VAL A 153 -22.84 -6.02 -1.21
C VAL A 153 -22.61 -7.50 -1.47
N VAL A 154 -23.55 -8.13 -2.16
CA VAL A 154 -23.42 -9.53 -2.62
C VAL A 154 -23.12 -9.51 -4.10
N ALA A 155 -22.03 -10.16 -4.52
CA ALA A 155 -21.63 -10.27 -5.91
C ALA A 155 -21.23 -11.69 -6.30
N SER A 156 -21.61 -12.14 -7.48
CA SER A 156 -21.25 -13.45 -8.01
C SER A 156 -19.81 -13.46 -8.57
N LYS A 157 -19.14 -14.63 -8.48
CA LYS A 157 -17.89 -14.90 -9.20
C LYS A 157 -18.10 -14.78 -10.72
N GLY A 158 -17.06 -14.32 -11.43
CA GLY A 158 -17.06 -14.27 -12.90
C GLY A 158 -17.45 -12.89 -13.47
N ALA A 159 -17.45 -12.85 -14.78
CA ALA A 159 -17.77 -11.71 -15.62
C ALA A 159 -18.48 -12.18 -16.88
N PRO A 160 -19.20 -11.29 -17.62
CA PRO A 160 -19.82 -11.64 -18.90
C PRO A 160 -18.81 -11.77 -20.07
N TRP A 161 -17.52 -11.71 -19.80
CA TRP A 161 -16.43 -11.89 -20.77
C TRP A 161 -15.34 -12.83 -20.22
N ALA A 162 -14.41 -13.24 -21.10
CA ALA A 162 -13.26 -14.04 -20.70
C ALA A 162 -12.33 -13.24 -19.77
N LEU A 163 -11.97 -13.84 -18.64
CA LEU A 163 -11.05 -13.25 -17.66
C LEU A 163 -9.60 -13.42 -18.11
N ASP A 164 -8.77 -12.39 -17.91
CA ASP A 164 -7.32 -12.55 -18.02
C ASP A 164 -6.82 -13.41 -16.86
N PRO A 165 -6.26 -14.60 -17.11
CA PRO A 165 -5.81 -15.48 -16.04
C PRO A 165 -4.60 -14.94 -15.26
N SER A 166 -3.87 -13.97 -15.80
CA SER A 166 -2.72 -13.36 -15.14
C SER A 166 -3.08 -12.15 -14.26
N ALA A 167 -4.29 -11.59 -14.40
CA ALA A 167 -4.70 -10.43 -13.64
C ALA A 167 -5.00 -10.79 -12.16
N VAL A 168 -4.33 -10.14 -11.23
CA VAL A 168 -4.62 -10.22 -9.78
C VAL A 168 -5.67 -9.17 -9.40
N PHE A 169 -5.49 -7.94 -9.87
CA PHE A 169 -6.32 -6.78 -9.55
C PHE A 169 -7.14 -6.35 -10.76
N GLY A 170 -8.14 -7.07 -11.15
CA GLY A 170 -9.04 -6.67 -12.24
C GLY A 170 -10.42 -6.27 -11.70
N PRO A 171 -11.19 -5.41 -12.37
CA PRO A 171 -12.51 -5.02 -11.92
C PRO A 171 -13.51 -6.19 -11.89
N ASP A 172 -13.19 -7.28 -12.56
CA ASP A 172 -13.91 -8.54 -12.64
C ASP A 172 -13.39 -9.59 -11.64
N ARG A 173 -12.33 -9.28 -10.92
CA ARG A 173 -11.75 -10.09 -9.84
C ARG A 173 -12.37 -9.74 -8.49
N ALA A 174 -12.20 -10.62 -7.51
CA ALA A 174 -12.76 -10.42 -6.16
C ALA A 174 -12.29 -9.09 -5.55
N ILE A 175 -10.99 -8.76 -5.67
CA ILE A 175 -10.43 -7.50 -5.15
C ILE A 175 -10.98 -6.27 -5.88
N GLY A 176 -11.09 -6.31 -7.20
CA GLY A 176 -11.67 -5.21 -7.96
C GLY A 176 -13.13 -4.95 -7.60
N LYS A 177 -13.93 -6.00 -7.40
CA LYS A 177 -15.32 -5.90 -6.93
C LYS A 177 -15.40 -5.38 -5.50
N LEU A 178 -14.50 -5.84 -4.63
CA LEU A 178 -14.37 -5.38 -3.26
C LEU A 178 -14.06 -3.88 -3.23
N MET A 179 -13.07 -3.43 -4.00
CA MET A 179 -12.71 -2.01 -4.11
C MET A 179 -13.91 -1.19 -4.62
N ALA A 180 -14.58 -1.65 -5.68
CA ALA A 180 -15.74 -0.97 -6.24
C ALA A 180 -16.88 -0.80 -5.23
N ALA A 181 -17.09 -1.79 -4.35
CA ALA A 181 -18.07 -1.73 -3.27
C ALA A 181 -17.60 -0.82 -2.13
N THR A 182 -16.34 -0.98 -1.68
CA THR A 182 -15.76 -0.23 -0.55
C THR A 182 -15.77 1.28 -0.79
N VAL A 183 -15.31 1.74 -1.97
CA VAL A 183 -15.29 3.19 -2.28
C VAL A 183 -16.68 3.81 -2.39
N ARG A 184 -17.73 3.00 -2.42
CA ARG A 184 -19.15 3.42 -2.36
C ARG A 184 -19.76 3.27 -0.97
N GLY A 185 -18.94 3.04 0.05
CA GLY A 185 -19.37 2.96 1.44
C GLY A 185 -19.87 1.59 1.90
N ALA A 186 -19.74 0.52 1.09
CA ALA A 186 -20.11 -0.83 1.52
C ALA A 186 -19.08 -1.38 2.52
N PRO A 187 -19.47 -1.70 3.77
CA PRO A 187 -18.54 -2.19 4.79
C PRO A 187 -18.16 -3.66 4.64
N LEU A 188 -18.76 -4.38 3.69
CA LEU A 188 -18.54 -5.80 3.45
C LEU A 188 -18.87 -6.15 2.00
N LEU A 189 -17.99 -6.92 1.35
CA LEU A 189 -18.34 -7.67 0.15
C LEU A 189 -18.61 -9.14 0.50
N VAL A 190 -19.76 -9.67 0.12
CA VAL A 190 -20.09 -11.11 0.09
C VAL A 190 -19.89 -11.60 -1.33
N TYR A 191 -18.80 -12.33 -1.55
CA TYR A 191 -18.43 -12.84 -2.86
C TYR A 191 -18.88 -14.29 -3.02
N LEU A 192 -19.83 -14.53 -3.91
CA LEU A 192 -20.36 -15.86 -4.15
C LEU A 192 -19.43 -16.66 -5.06
N SER A 193 -18.87 -17.74 -4.53
CA SER A 193 -18.02 -18.66 -5.27
C SER A 193 -18.33 -20.11 -4.87
N PRO A 194 -18.46 -21.05 -5.82
CA PRO A 194 -18.59 -22.47 -5.50
C PRO A 194 -17.35 -23.03 -4.82
N ASP A 195 -16.18 -22.45 -5.13
CA ASP A 195 -14.90 -22.78 -4.53
C ASP A 195 -14.55 -21.72 -3.49
N LEU A 196 -14.28 -22.12 -2.27
CA LEU A 196 -13.87 -21.20 -1.20
C LEU A 196 -12.40 -20.76 -1.34
N ASP A 197 -11.59 -21.54 -2.03
CA ASP A 197 -10.30 -21.09 -2.53
C ASP A 197 -10.56 -20.24 -3.78
N VAL A 198 -10.65 -18.95 -3.61
CA VAL A 198 -11.11 -17.94 -4.59
C VAL A 198 -10.27 -17.91 -5.87
N ALA A 199 -9.24 -18.73 -5.93
CA ALA A 199 -8.10 -18.59 -6.78
C ALA A 199 -8.28 -19.12 -8.21
N ASN A 200 -8.07 -18.23 -9.19
CA ASN A 200 -7.18 -18.62 -10.28
C ASN A 200 -5.74 -18.62 -9.73
N GLU A 201 -4.79 -19.17 -10.43
CA GLU A 201 -3.40 -19.28 -9.94
C GLU A 201 -2.79 -17.93 -9.52
N ALA A 202 -3.15 -16.81 -10.17
CA ALA A 202 -2.66 -15.48 -9.86
C ALA A 202 -3.26 -14.90 -8.57
N GLU A 203 -4.56 -15.06 -8.34
CA GLU A 203 -5.22 -14.63 -7.09
C GLU A 203 -4.88 -15.55 -5.91
N ALA A 204 -4.54 -16.84 -6.15
CA ALA A 204 -4.30 -17.83 -5.11
C ALA A 204 -3.18 -17.46 -4.14
N GLY A 205 -2.12 -16.86 -4.66
CA GLY A 205 -1.00 -16.39 -3.86
C GLY A 205 -1.45 -15.29 -2.90
N PHE A 206 -2.06 -14.26 -3.42
CA PHE A 206 -2.54 -13.10 -2.67
C PHE A 206 -3.58 -13.50 -1.59
N PHE A 207 -4.59 -14.30 -1.93
CA PHE A 207 -5.58 -14.75 -0.95
C PHE A 207 -5.01 -15.69 0.11
N ARG A 208 -4.02 -16.53 -0.26
CA ARG A 208 -3.34 -17.41 0.70
C ARG A 208 -2.53 -16.59 1.70
N GLU A 209 -1.88 -15.54 1.24
CA GLU A 209 -1.18 -14.58 2.09
C GLU A 209 -2.16 -13.87 3.03
N MET A 210 -3.21 -13.26 2.52
CA MET A 210 -4.24 -12.59 3.32
C MET A 210 -4.92 -13.51 4.35
N LYS A 211 -5.09 -14.79 4.04
CA LYS A 211 -5.71 -15.77 4.95
C LYS A 211 -4.80 -16.12 6.12
N ASN A 212 -3.50 -16.08 5.94
CA ASN A 212 -2.51 -16.56 6.90
C ASN A 212 -1.72 -15.43 7.58
N ALA A 213 -1.58 -14.28 6.94
CA ALA A 213 -0.89 -13.15 7.52
C ALA A 213 -1.65 -12.57 8.73
N PRO A 214 -0.94 -12.04 9.74
CA PRO A 214 -1.58 -11.28 10.81
C PRO A 214 -2.38 -10.12 10.23
N VAL A 215 -3.59 -9.92 10.75
CA VAL A 215 -4.46 -8.80 10.36
C VAL A 215 -4.12 -7.61 11.23
N ALA A 216 -3.64 -6.55 10.61
CA ALA A 216 -3.39 -5.27 11.26
C ALA A 216 -4.55 -4.29 11.01
N PHE A 217 -4.77 -3.36 11.93
CA PHE A 217 -5.77 -2.30 11.81
C PHE A 217 -5.38 -1.09 12.66
N LEU A 218 -5.81 0.11 12.22
CA LEU A 218 -5.62 1.33 13.00
C LEU A 218 -6.53 1.35 14.23
N ARG A 219 -5.93 1.71 15.40
CA ARG A 219 -6.65 1.83 16.69
C ARG A 219 -7.19 3.22 16.93
N GLU A 220 -6.89 4.17 16.07
CA GLU A 220 -7.30 5.57 16.25
C GLU A 220 -8.81 5.74 16.01
N SER A 221 -9.50 6.30 16.99
CA SER A 221 -10.93 6.58 16.88
C SER A 221 -11.18 7.71 15.86
N GLY A 222 -12.26 7.58 15.07
CA GLY A 222 -12.66 8.60 14.10
C GLY A 222 -12.01 8.53 12.74
N LEU A 223 -10.96 7.74 12.55
CA LEU A 223 -10.49 7.37 11.24
C LEU A 223 -11.46 6.34 10.65
N GLY A 224 -12.04 6.62 9.51
CA GLY A 224 -12.79 5.64 8.72
C GLY A 224 -11.92 4.43 8.38
N GLN A 225 -12.39 3.58 7.47
CA GLN A 225 -11.51 2.55 6.93
C GLN A 225 -10.34 3.24 6.19
N PRO A 226 -9.07 3.01 6.59
CA PRO A 226 -7.93 3.68 5.96
C PRO A 226 -7.70 3.20 4.53
N SER A 227 -7.87 1.91 4.29
CA SER A 227 -7.73 1.29 2.99
C SER A 227 -9.00 1.45 2.14
N ALA A 228 -8.84 1.41 0.81
CA ALA A 228 -9.96 1.25 -0.12
C ALA A 228 -10.52 -0.19 -0.14
N LEU A 229 -10.12 -1.04 0.79
CA LEU A 229 -10.57 -2.43 0.92
C LEU A 229 -11.23 -2.65 2.27
N ASN A 230 -12.49 -3.11 2.26
CA ASN A 230 -13.23 -3.60 3.42
C ASN A 230 -13.13 -5.13 3.53
N PRO A 231 -13.61 -5.76 4.60
CA PRO A 231 -13.69 -7.21 4.71
C PRO A 231 -14.38 -7.90 3.52
N LEU A 232 -13.89 -9.09 3.20
CA LEU A 232 -14.41 -9.97 2.16
C LEU A 232 -14.90 -11.26 2.79
N LEU A 233 -16.16 -11.62 2.53
CA LEU A 233 -16.72 -12.93 2.84
C LEU A 233 -16.89 -13.72 1.54
N VAL A 234 -16.07 -14.74 1.33
CA VAL A 234 -16.30 -15.72 0.26
C VAL A 234 -17.33 -16.72 0.77
N LEU A 235 -18.42 -16.91 0.04
CA LEU A 235 -19.55 -17.72 0.47
C LEU A 235 -20.01 -18.63 -0.67
N LYS A 236 -20.29 -19.90 -0.36
CA LYS A 236 -20.92 -20.80 -1.35
C LYS A 236 -22.32 -20.33 -1.71
N PRO A 237 -22.69 -20.26 -3.02
CA PRO A 237 -24.02 -19.81 -3.45
C PRO A 237 -25.16 -20.58 -2.80
N GLY A 238 -25.02 -21.91 -2.67
CA GLY A 238 -26.02 -22.77 -2.01
C GLY A 238 -26.29 -22.43 -0.55
N ALA A 239 -25.26 -21.98 0.19
CA ALA A 239 -25.42 -21.57 1.58
C ALA A 239 -26.25 -20.26 1.69
N LEU A 240 -26.02 -19.30 0.80
CA LEU A 240 -26.83 -18.09 0.73
C LEU A 240 -28.28 -18.43 0.34
N ALA A 241 -28.47 -19.21 -0.73
CA ALA A 241 -29.79 -19.62 -1.22
C ALA A 241 -30.62 -20.29 -0.13
N ALA A 242 -30.03 -21.25 0.61
CA ALA A 242 -30.67 -21.93 1.74
C ALA A 242 -31.02 -20.96 2.88
N ALA A 243 -30.15 -19.98 3.17
CA ALA A 243 -30.37 -19.03 4.25
C ALA A 243 -31.48 -18.03 3.94
N ILE A 244 -31.56 -17.52 2.73
CA ILE A 244 -32.57 -16.52 2.33
C ILE A 244 -33.88 -17.13 1.82
N GLY A 245 -33.87 -18.44 1.49
CA GLY A 245 -35.03 -19.15 0.94
C GLY A 245 -35.35 -18.79 -0.51
N ALA A 246 -34.34 -18.42 -1.31
CA ALA A 246 -34.49 -18.00 -2.69
C ALA A 246 -33.29 -18.41 -3.54
N THR A 247 -33.48 -18.52 -4.86
CA THR A 247 -32.38 -18.75 -5.81
C THR A 247 -31.48 -17.54 -5.89
N VAL A 248 -30.15 -17.76 -6.02
CA VAL A 248 -29.12 -16.73 -6.15
C VAL A 248 -28.32 -16.84 -7.45
N GLU A 249 -28.77 -17.65 -8.37
CA GLU A 249 -28.18 -17.84 -9.69
C GLU A 249 -29.29 -17.76 -10.75
N PRO A 250 -29.37 -16.67 -11.54
CA PRO A 250 -28.54 -15.47 -11.45
C PRO A 250 -28.85 -14.63 -10.20
N LEU A 251 -27.82 -13.99 -9.63
CA LEU A 251 -27.99 -13.12 -8.47
C LEU A 251 -28.78 -11.87 -8.87
N PRO A 252 -29.92 -11.55 -8.21
CA PRO A 252 -30.68 -10.37 -8.51
C PRO A 252 -29.94 -9.08 -8.11
N LYS A 253 -30.24 -7.96 -8.79
CA LYS A 253 -29.79 -6.63 -8.39
C LYS A 253 -30.84 -5.95 -7.51
N GLY A 254 -30.42 -5.41 -6.37
CA GLY A 254 -31.26 -4.70 -5.42
C GLY A 254 -31.32 -5.34 -4.04
N PRO A 255 -32.16 -4.80 -3.12
CA PRO A 255 -32.31 -5.32 -1.77
C PRO A 255 -32.75 -6.78 -1.76
N LEU A 256 -32.05 -7.63 -0.99
CA LEU A 256 -32.44 -9.03 -0.80
C LEU A 256 -33.44 -9.21 0.37
N GLY A 257 -33.78 -8.14 1.09
CA GLY A 257 -34.72 -8.16 2.21
C GLY A 257 -34.24 -9.01 3.41
N LYS A 258 -32.95 -9.27 3.50
CA LYS A 258 -32.32 -10.06 4.56
C LYS A 258 -31.09 -9.36 5.10
N ARG A 259 -30.66 -9.80 6.30
CA ARG A 259 -29.46 -9.26 6.95
C ARG A 259 -28.41 -10.34 7.14
N ILE A 260 -27.16 -9.91 7.18
CA ILE A 260 -26.00 -10.70 7.56
C ILE A 260 -25.44 -10.17 8.87
N GLN A 261 -25.10 -11.07 9.77
CA GLN A 261 -24.39 -10.77 11.02
C GLN A 261 -23.06 -11.52 11.02
N ILE A 262 -21.98 -10.81 11.30
CA ILE A 262 -20.62 -11.39 11.43
C ILE A 262 -20.07 -10.94 12.77
N SER A 263 -19.74 -11.92 13.62
CA SER A 263 -19.02 -11.71 14.87
C SER A 263 -17.59 -12.22 14.73
N ILE A 264 -16.65 -11.45 15.25
CA ILE A 264 -15.21 -11.79 15.22
C ILE A 264 -14.69 -11.62 16.65
N GLU A 265 -14.22 -12.70 17.24
CA GLU A 265 -13.53 -12.70 18.52
C GLU A 265 -12.08 -13.11 18.28
N ALA A 266 -11.13 -12.27 18.63
CA ALA A 266 -9.71 -12.54 18.48
C ALA A 266 -8.90 -11.91 19.62
N PRO A 267 -7.83 -12.56 20.10
CA PRO A 267 -6.86 -11.92 20.98
C PRO A 267 -6.09 -10.87 20.19
N VAL A 268 -6.23 -9.60 20.56
CA VAL A 268 -5.57 -8.48 19.89
C VAL A 268 -4.32 -8.10 20.66
N SER A 269 -3.19 -8.06 19.97
CA SER A 269 -1.96 -7.40 20.43
C SER A 269 -1.96 -5.92 20.02
N GLU A 270 -1.34 -5.09 20.87
CA GLU A 270 -1.20 -3.66 20.61
C GLU A 270 0.25 -3.35 20.21
N GLY A 271 0.40 -2.51 19.19
CA GLY A 271 1.68 -2.02 18.71
C GLY A 271 1.59 -0.57 18.27
N SER A 272 2.70 -0.03 17.85
CA SER A 272 2.75 1.28 17.19
C SER A 272 3.72 1.25 16.03
N ALA A 273 3.48 2.11 15.05
CA ALA A 273 4.39 2.33 13.92
C ALA A 273 4.55 3.83 13.68
N PRO A 274 5.71 4.30 13.24
CA PRO A 274 5.95 5.70 12.94
C PRO A 274 5.88 5.99 11.44
N ASN A 275 5.32 7.14 11.04
CA ASN A 275 5.76 7.84 9.84
C ASN A 275 7.04 8.64 10.18
N VAL A 276 7.89 8.88 9.19
CA VAL A 276 9.05 9.78 9.32
C VAL A 276 8.82 11.03 8.48
N ILE A 277 8.74 12.20 9.14
CA ILE A 277 8.33 13.45 8.51
C ILE A 277 9.36 14.54 8.74
N GLY A 278 9.96 15.01 7.65
CA GLY A 278 10.87 16.15 7.64
C GLY A 278 10.32 17.34 6.86
N ARG A 279 10.86 18.51 7.09
CA ARG A 279 10.52 19.72 6.35
C ARG A 279 11.77 20.45 5.85
N ILE A 280 11.63 21.07 4.69
CA ILE A 280 12.59 21.99 4.12
C ILE A 280 11.87 23.33 3.96
N SER A 281 12.28 24.33 4.70
CA SER A 281 11.62 25.64 4.71
C SER A 281 11.87 26.37 3.40
N GLY A 282 10.81 26.91 2.80
CA GLY A 282 10.90 27.72 1.59
C GLY A 282 11.50 29.10 1.85
N SER A 283 12.19 29.66 0.84
CA SER A 283 12.92 30.92 0.94
C SER A 283 12.07 32.18 0.68
N ASP A 284 10.87 32.03 0.09
CA ASP A 284 10.02 33.17 -0.29
C ASP A 284 8.95 33.44 0.78
N ALA A 285 8.85 34.64 1.27
CA ALA A 285 7.92 35.03 2.33
C ALA A 285 6.44 34.84 1.96
N ALA A 286 6.09 34.91 0.66
CA ALA A 286 4.72 34.74 0.19
C ALA A 286 4.37 33.30 -0.11
N LEU A 287 5.37 32.45 -0.45
CA LEU A 287 5.15 31.06 -0.90
C LEU A 287 5.57 30.00 0.11
N ARG A 288 6.35 30.33 1.13
CA ARG A 288 6.89 29.35 2.10
C ARG A 288 5.82 28.61 2.91
N ASP A 289 4.60 29.13 2.97
CA ASP A 289 3.46 28.48 3.64
C ASP A 289 2.68 27.54 2.70
N GLU A 290 3.11 27.43 1.42
CA GLU A 290 2.66 26.44 0.46
C GLU A 290 3.65 25.27 0.41
N TRP A 291 3.13 24.04 0.27
CA TRP A 291 3.91 22.83 0.46
C TRP A 291 3.90 21.92 -0.76
N ILE A 292 5.07 21.37 -1.08
CA ILE A 292 5.22 20.23 -1.96
C ILE A 292 5.44 19.02 -1.07
N VAL A 293 4.71 17.92 -1.28
CA VAL A 293 4.90 16.67 -0.55
C VAL A 293 5.65 15.67 -1.43
N LEU A 294 6.78 15.18 -0.93
CA LEU A 294 7.52 14.05 -1.49
C LEU A 294 7.28 12.85 -0.59
N SER A 295 6.76 11.76 -1.12
CA SER A 295 6.41 10.58 -0.32
C SER A 295 6.86 9.27 -0.94
N ALA A 296 7.12 8.31 -0.07
CA ALA A 296 7.32 6.89 -0.33
C ALA A 296 7.04 6.12 0.97
N HIS A 297 6.58 4.88 0.89
CA HIS A 297 6.54 4.05 2.08
C HIS A 297 7.89 3.36 2.32
N PHE A 298 8.22 3.09 3.58
CA PHE A 298 9.48 2.47 3.96
C PHE A 298 9.32 1.14 4.68
N ASP A 299 8.10 0.74 4.99
CA ASP A 299 7.78 -0.61 5.46
C ASP A 299 7.76 -1.61 4.33
N HIS A 300 7.60 -2.90 4.68
CA HIS A 300 7.29 -3.97 3.76
C HIS A 300 6.66 -5.14 4.54
N LEU A 301 6.62 -6.34 3.95
CA LEU A 301 5.87 -7.48 4.49
C LEU A 301 6.49 -8.11 5.75
N GLY A 302 7.74 -7.81 6.06
CA GLY A 302 8.40 -8.33 7.26
C GLY A 302 9.03 -9.71 7.07
N SER A 303 9.08 -10.49 8.16
CA SER A 303 9.60 -11.85 8.15
C SER A 303 8.54 -12.86 8.58
N HIS A 304 8.54 -14.03 7.95
CA HIS A 304 7.59 -15.10 8.20
C HIS A 304 8.30 -16.42 8.47
N GLN A 305 7.64 -17.30 9.23
CA GLN A 305 8.12 -18.65 9.41
C GLN A 305 7.94 -19.44 8.09
N VAL A 306 9.04 -19.98 7.59
CA VAL A 306 9.08 -20.78 6.37
C VAL A 306 9.69 -22.17 6.65
N ALA A 307 9.64 -23.07 5.69
CA ALA A 307 10.27 -24.38 5.83
C ALA A 307 11.81 -24.25 5.95
N PRO A 308 12.48 -25.17 6.65
CA PRO A 308 13.93 -25.15 6.77
C PRO A 308 14.65 -25.05 5.42
N GLY A 309 15.56 -24.08 5.29
CA GLY A 309 16.31 -23.82 4.05
C GLY A 309 15.64 -22.90 3.06
N GLN A 310 14.44 -22.41 3.35
CA GLN A 310 13.80 -21.33 2.59
C GLN A 310 14.13 -19.96 3.20
N ASP A 311 14.15 -18.94 2.36
CA ASP A 311 14.26 -17.56 2.80
C ASP A 311 12.91 -17.09 3.35
N GLY A 312 12.91 -16.60 4.58
CA GLY A 312 11.72 -16.11 5.30
C GLY A 312 11.71 -14.61 5.51
N ILE A 313 12.59 -13.85 4.83
CA ILE A 313 12.66 -12.40 4.95
C ILE A 313 12.24 -11.77 3.62
N TRP A 314 11.20 -10.96 3.65
CA TRP A 314 10.76 -10.15 2.50
C TRP A 314 11.52 -8.82 2.53
N ASN A 315 12.66 -8.76 1.83
CA ASN A 315 13.57 -7.62 1.89
C ASN A 315 12.97 -6.33 1.31
N GLY A 316 12.10 -6.42 0.29
CA GLY A 316 11.42 -5.27 -0.30
C GLY A 316 12.39 -4.21 -0.84
N ALA A 317 13.30 -4.62 -1.73
CA ALA A 317 14.31 -3.71 -2.25
C ALA A 317 13.73 -2.76 -3.29
N ASP A 318 12.91 -3.27 -4.20
CA ASP A 318 12.13 -2.42 -5.09
C ASP A 318 10.90 -1.90 -4.38
N ASP A 319 10.22 -2.75 -3.65
CA ASP A 319 9.02 -2.46 -2.86
C ASP A 319 9.33 -2.32 -1.35
N ASN A 320 9.53 -1.12 -0.76
CA ASN A 320 9.73 0.12 -1.48
C ASN A 320 10.96 0.86 -0.94
N ALA A 321 12.09 0.12 -0.75
CA ALA A 321 13.35 0.79 -0.42
C ALA A 321 13.82 1.68 -1.58
N SER A 322 13.44 1.37 -2.83
CA SER A 322 13.79 2.16 -4.01
C SER A 322 13.15 3.56 -3.98
N GLY A 323 11.84 3.66 -3.77
CA GLY A 323 11.14 4.94 -3.66
C GLY A 323 11.60 5.74 -2.45
N THR A 324 11.81 5.06 -1.30
CA THR A 324 12.33 5.69 -0.08
C THR A 324 13.71 6.31 -0.29
N ALA A 325 14.64 5.58 -0.93
CA ALA A 325 15.97 6.09 -1.27
C ALA A 325 15.91 7.28 -2.24
N ALA A 326 14.99 7.24 -3.20
CA ALA A 326 14.77 8.35 -4.14
C ALA A 326 14.27 9.61 -3.43
N VAL A 327 13.29 9.49 -2.54
CA VAL A 327 12.80 10.63 -1.72
C VAL A 327 13.92 11.22 -0.87
N LEU A 328 14.77 10.37 -0.24
CA LEU A 328 15.95 10.84 0.50
C LEU A 328 16.92 11.62 -0.39
N GLU A 329 17.23 11.12 -1.58
CA GLU A 329 18.15 11.79 -2.49
C GLU A 329 17.60 13.15 -2.98
N ILE A 330 16.31 13.21 -3.31
CA ILE A 330 15.65 14.47 -3.71
C ILE A 330 15.64 15.46 -2.53
N ALA A 331 15.35 14.97 -1.31
CA ALA A 331 15.37 15.78 -0.10
C ALA A 331 16.75 16.35 0.19
N ARG A 332 17.84 15.55 0.06
CA ARG A 332 19.24 16.01 0.22
C ARG A 332 19.57 17.16 -0.73
N ARG A 333 19.07 17.11 -1.97
CA ARG A 333 19.32 18.17 -2.96
C ARG A 333 18.51 19.42 -2.65
N LEU A 334 17.24 19.28 -2.32
CA LEU A 334 16.37 20.40 -1.99
C LEU A 334 16.80 21.11 -0.69
N ALA A 335 17.30 20.36 0.30
CA ALA A 335 17.84 20.95 1.53
C ALA A 335 19.09 21.81 1.28
N ARG A 336 19.95 21.43 0.32
CA ARG A 336 21.13 22.24 -0.08
C ARG A 336 20.75 23.50 -0.86
N GLN A 337 19.65 23.44 -1.59
CA GLN A 337 19.14 24.55 -2.41
C GLN A 337 17.61 24.64 -2.25
N PRO A 338 17.12 25.23 -1.14
CA PRO A 338 15.69 25.38 -0.91
C PRO A 338 15.03 26.19 -2.02
N GLY A 339 13.83 25.77 -2.42
CA GLY A 339 12.98 26.52 -3.33
C GLY A 339 12.28 27.68 -2.65
N LYS A 340 11.36 28.34 -3.35
CA LYS A 340 10.50 29.38 -2.79
C LYS A 340 9.44 28.82 -1.86
N ARG A 341 8.83 27.68 -2.24
CA ARG A 341 7.87 26.89 -1.41
C ARG A 341 8.60 25.95 -0.48
N SER A 342 7.95 25.63 0.61
CA SER A 342 8.41 24.58 1.52
C SER A 342 8.18 23.18 0.93
N VAL A 343 8.99 22.23 1.37
CA VAL A 343 8.86 20.83 0.99
C VAL A 343 8.68 19.98 2.24
N LEU A 344 7.67 19.11 2.22
CA LEU A 344 7.46 18.09 3.22
C LEU A 344 8.00 16.76 2.68
N VAL A 345 8.94 16.18 3.40
CA VAL A 345 9.45 14.83 3.16
C VAL A 345 8.61 13.90 4.02
N PHE A 346 7.81 13.05 3.39
CA PHE A 346 6.83 12.20 4.04
C PHE A 346 7.10 10.74 3.72
N LEU A 347 7.81 10.06 4.63
CA LEU A 347 8.10 8.64 4.53
C LEU A 347 7.09 7.90 5.40
N THR A 348 6.24 7.10 4.76
CA THR A 348 5.10 6.43 5.38
C THR A 348 5.45 5.02 5.83
N SER A 349 4.69 4.51 6.79
CA SER A 349 4.70 3.09 7.16
C SER A 349 3.28 2.53 7.13
N GLY A 350 3.15 1.19 7.09
CA GLY A 350 1.86 0.51 7.03
C GLY A 350 1.14 0.66 5.70
N GLU A 351 1.86 0.94 4.61
CA GLU A 351 1.30 0.95 3.27
C GLU A 351 0.86 -0.46 2.88
N ASP A 352 1.75 -1.43 2.93
CA ASP A 352 1.50 -2.86 2.65
C ASP A 352 0.47 -3.51 3.60
N ARG A 353 0.11 -2.83 4.69
CA ARG A 353 -0.91 -3.28 5.66
C ARG A 353 -2.26 -2.59 5.46
N GLY A 354 -2.37 -1.69 4.49
CA GLY A 354 -3.59 -0.98 4.15
C GLY A 354 -3.49 0.53 4.26
N ILE A 355 -2.36 1.09 3.83
CA ILE A 355 -2.08 2.55 3.73
C ILE A 355 -2.29 3.31 5.04
N PHE A 356 -1.93 2.68 6.18
CA PHE A 356 -2.23 3.21 7.54
C PHE A 356 -1.53 4.54 7.81
N GLY A 357 -0.26 4.66 7.43
CA GLY A 357 0.53 5.86 7.72
C GLY A 357 -0.01 7.10 7.04
N SER A 358 -0.37 7.01 5.76
CA SER A 358 -0.98 8.13 5.04
C SER A 358 -2.42 8.42 5.49
N ALA A 359 -3.18 7.39 5.90
CA ALA A 359 -4.49 7.58 6.51
C ALA A 359 -4.40 8.35 7.83
N TYR A 360 -3.45 7.95 8.69
CA TYR A 360 -3.22 8.64 9.96
C TYR A 360 -2.75 10.08 9.74
N TYR A 361 -1.81 10.29 8.80
CA TYR A 361 -1.34 11.62 8.44
C TYR A 361 -2.46 12.52 7.94
N ALA A 362 -3.34 12.02 7.06
CA ALA A 362 -4.45 12.82 6.52
C ALA A 362 -5.42 13.31 7.61
N ALA A 363 -5.56 12.57 8.71
CA ALA A 363 -6.35 12.97 9.86
C ALA A 363 -5.58 13.83 10.88
N HIS A 364 -4.25 13.70 10.91
CA HIS A 364 -3.36 14.43 11.84
C HIS A 364 -2.19 15.07 11.07
N PRO A 365 -2.47 15.97 10.12
CA PRO A 365 -1.45 16.48 9.22
C PRO A 365 -0.46 17.40 9.95
N ALA A 366 0.83 17.25 9.64
CA ALA A 366 1.88 18.12 10.16
C ALA A 366 1.83 19.56 9.56
N VAL A 367 1.22 19.68 8.38
CA VAL A 367 0.99 20.96 7.69
C VAL A 367 -0.44 21.00 7.17
N PRO A 368 -1.09 22.19 7.09
CA PRO A 368 -2.46 22.27 6.59
C PRO A 368 -2.60 21.68 5.20
N MET A 369 -3.50 20.72 5.03
CA MET A 369 -3.69 19.99 3.75
C MET A 369 -4.08 20.92 2.60
N GLU A 370 -4.84 21.98 2.89
CA GLU A 370 -5.25 22.99 1.91
C GLU A 370 -4.07 23.84 1.39
N ARG A 371 -2.95 23.84 2.11
CA ARG A 371 -1.69 24.50 1.71
C ARG A 371 -0.79 23.61 0.84
N VAL A 372 -1.16 22.34 0.68
CA VAL A 372 -0.41 21.44 -0.19
C VAL A 372 -0.72 21.74 -1.66
N VAL A 373 0.31 22.02 -2.42
CA VAL A 373 0.23 22.35 -3.87
C VAL A 373 0.11 21.08 -4.68
N LEU A 374 0.96 20.09 -4.39
CA LEU A 374 0.92 18.75 -4.99
C LEU A 374 1.64 17.75 -4.09
N GLN A 375 1.35 16.47 -4.35
CA GLN A 375 2.10 15.34 -3.81
C GLN A 375 2.74 14.55 -4.95
N ILE A 376 4.00 14.15 -4.75
CA ILE A 376 4.76 13.26 -5.63
C ILE A 376 5.08 12.00 -4.82
N ASN A 377 4.51 10.88 -5.22
CA ASN A 377 4.73 9.57 -4.59
C ASN A 377 5.63 8.71 -5.46
N LEU A 378 6.62 8.08 -4.84
CA LEU A 378 7.57 7.21 -5.50
C LEU A 378 7.45 5.79 -4.91
N ASP A 379 7.13 4.83 -5.76
CA ASP A 379 6.90 3.47 -5.32
C ASP A 379 7.33 2.48 -6.41
N MET A 380 8.17 1.51 -6.02
CA MET A 380 8.73 0.52 -6.91
C MET A 380 9.35 1.12 -8.19
N ILE A 381 10.37 1.95 -8.04
CA ILE A 381 11.03 2.63 -9.16
C ILE A 381 12.40 2.05 -9.53
N GLY A 382 12.79 0.95 -8.91
CA GLY A 382 14.12 0.35 -9.06
C GLY A 382 14.22 -0.73 -10.15
N ARG A 383 13.12 -1.17 -10.75
CA ARG A 383 13.13 -2.24 -11.77
C ARG A 383 12.82 -1.74 -13.18
N SER A 384 13.04 -0.45 -13.42
CA SER A 384 12.87 0.19 -14.71
C SER A 384 13.64 -0.53 -15.83
N GLN A 385 13.01 -0.61 -17.00
CA GLN A 385 13.63 -1.04 -18.27
C GLN A 385 13.66 0.13 -19.25
N GLY A 386 14.10 1.31 -18.77
CA GLY A 386 14.11 2.55 -19.54
C GLY A 386 12.76 3.28 -19.54
N ARG A 387 11.78 2.86 -18.75
CA ARG A 387 10.46 3.46 -18.67
C ARG A 387 9.92 3.48 -17.24
N VAL A 388 9.00 4.41 -16.95
CA VAL A 388 8.27 4.54 -15.69
C VAL A 388 6.85 4.98 -15.97
N GLU A 389 5.89 4.44 -15.24
CA GLU A 389 4.51 4.91 -15.27
C GLU A 389 4.36 6.16 -14.41
N ALA A 390 3.65 7.17 -14.92
CA ALA A 390 3.20 8.31 -14.12
C ALA A 390 1.69 8.27 -13.98
N ILE A 391 1.22 7.83 -12.82
CA ILE A 391 -0.20 7.65 -12.51
C ILE A 391 -0.72 8.92 -11.85
N ALA A 392 -1.37 9.77 -12.61
CA ALA A 392 -1.88 11.07 -12.15
C ALA A 392 -3.35 11.29 -12.55
N PRO A 393 -4.28 10.39 -12.19
CA PRO A 393 -5.65 10.43 -12.72
C PRO A 393 -6.42 11.69 -12.29
N CYS A 394 -6.06 12.28 -11.15
CA CYS A 394 -6.67 13.50 -10.63
C CYS A 394 -5.90 14.78 -11.00
N ALA A 395 -4.79 14.68 -11.74
CA ALA A 395 -3.96 15.81 -12.17
C ALA A 395 -3.26 15.50 -13.50
N PRO A 396 -3.99 15.42 -14.63
CA PRO A 396 -3.43 15.00 -15.92
C PRO A 396 -2.23 15.83 -16.39
N SER A 397 -2.18 17.12 -16.05
CA SER A 397 -1.03 17.98 -16.40
C SER A 397 0.29 17.51 -15.77
N LEU A 398 0.25 16.83 -14.62
CA LEU A 398 1.46 16.26 -14.01
C LEU A 398 2.01 15.08 -14.82
N PHE A 399 1.14 14.33 -15.49
CA PHE A 399 1.57 13.30 -16.44
C PHE A 399 2.31 13.93 -17.62
N ASP A 400 1.69 14.95 -18.29
CA ASP A 400 2.28 15.61 -19.45
C ASP A 400 3.64 16.24 -19.13
N GLU A 401 3.76 16.85 -17.94
CA GLU A 401 5.00 17.42 -17.44
C GLU A 401 6.06 16.34 -17.18
N SER A 402 5.65 15.23 -16.57
CA SER A 402 6.55 14.09 -16.31
C SER A 402 7.07 13.48 -17.61
N VAL A 403 6.25 13.41 -18.66
CA VAL A 403 6.68 12.96 -20.00
C VAL A 403 7.74 13.90 -20.58
N ALA A 404 7.55 15.22 -20.46
CA ALA A 404 8.51 16.20 -20.96
C ALA A 404 9.85 16.09 -20.23
N LEU A 405 9.81 15.96 -18.89
CA LEU A 405 11.02 15.85 -18.07
C LEU A 405 11.72 14.50 -18.27
N GLY A 406 10.98 13.40 -18.37
CA GLY A 406 11.54 12.08 -18.63
C GLY A 406 12.42 12.04 -19.89
N LYS A 407 11.98 12.69 -20.96
CA LYS A 407 12.75 12.80 -22.22
C LYS A 407 14.11 13.46 -22.02
N ASN A 408 14.21 14.47 -21.14
CA ASN A 408 15.48 15.17 -20.85
C ASN A 408 16.50 14.24 -20.17
N HIS A 409 16.01 13.20 -19.45
CA HIS A 409 16.83 12.26 -18.69
C HIS A 409 16.91 10.87 -19.33
N GLY A 410 16.38 10.71 -20.55
CA GLY A 410 16.43 9.45 -21.28
C GLY A 410 15.63 8.31 -20.62
N ILE A 411 14.50 8.69 -19.96
CA ILE A 411 13.49 7.75 -19.44
C ILE A 411 12.17 7.98 -20.16
N ASP A 412 11.53 6.91 -20.58
CA ASP A 412 10.21 6.95 -21.20
C ASP A 412 9.13 6.96 -20.11
N VAL A 413 8.45 8.09 -19.95
CA VAL A 413 7.33 8.20 -19.02
C VAL A 413 6.05 7.83 -19.74
N ILE A 414 5.44 6.75 -19.28
CA ILE A 414 4.24 6.16 -19.89
C ILE A 414 3.02 6.32 -18.98
N PRO A 415 1.80 6.28 -19.53
CA PRO A 415 0.60 6.30 -18.71
C PRO A 415 0.44 4.98 -17.95
N ASP A 416 -0.45 5.01 -16.95
CA ASP A 416 -0.91 3.82 -16.22
C ASP A 416 -1.25 2.69 -17.20
N GLN A 417 -0.54 1.57 -17.08
CA GLN A 417 -0.69 0.42 -17.98
C GLN A 417 -1.88 -0.46 -17.58
N GLN A 418 -2.40 -0.25 -16.37
CA GLN A 418 -3.51 -1.01 -15.81
C GLN A 418 -4.58 -0.08 -15.22
N PRO A 419 -5.14 0.87 -16.00
CA PRO A 419 -6.03 1.90 -15.49
C PRO A 419 -7.31 1.33 -14.84
N SER A 420 -7.70 0.12 -15.24
CA SER A 420 -8.83 -0.60 -14.66
C SER A 420 -8.56 -1.09 -13.22
N TRP A 421 -7.29 -1.22 -12.81
CA TRP A 421 -6.92 -1.60 -11.44
C TRP A 421 -7.09 -0.44 -10.47
N ARG A 422 -7.09 0.81 -10.99
CA ARG A 422 -7.28 2.02 -10.19
C ARG A 422 -6.31 2.08 -9.01
N LEU A 423 -5.02 1.83 -9.30
CA LEU A 423 -3.95 1.70 -8.32
C LEU A 423 -3.90 2.84 -7.29
N ILE A 424 -4.31 4.04 -7.67
CA ILE A 424 -4.35 5.17 -6.74
C ILE A 424 -5.10 4.89 -5.44
N TYR A 425 -6.09 3.99 -5.44
CA TYR A 425 -6.82 3.60 -4.22
C TYR A 425 -6.01 2.72 -3.28
N LEU A 426 -4.93 2.12 -3.78
CA LEU A 426 -4.08 1.17 -3.08
C LEU A 426 -2.71 1.77 -2.74
N THR A 427 -2.50 3.07 -2.90
CA THR A 427 -1.24 3.76 -2.66
C THR A 427 -1.41 4.92 -1.69
N ASP A 428 -0.32 5.42 -1.11
CA ASP A 428 -0.33 6.60 -0.24
C ASP A 428 -0.87 7.87 -0.92
N ALA A 429 -0.88 7.93 -2.26
CA ALA A 429 -1.46 9.03 -3.01
C ALA A 429 -2.98 9.14 -2.83
N TYR A 430 -3.65 8.06 -2.44
CA TYR A 430 -5.11 8.06 -2.25
C TYR A 430 -5.60 9.13 -1.27
N HIS A 431 -4.97 9.26 -0.11
CA HIS A 431 -5.44 10.18 0.93
C HIS A 431 -5.23 11.65 0.53
N PHE A 432 -4.21 11.94 -0.27
CA PHE A 432 -4.01 13.28 -0.84
C PHE A 432 -5.03 13.57 -1.96
N ALA A 433 -5.25 12.62 -2.87
CA ALA A 433 -6.27 12.76 -3.89
C ALA A 433 -7.69 12.89 -3.29
N LYS A 434 -7.99 12.16 -2.20
CA LYS A 434 -9.23 12.29 -1.42
C LYS A 434 -9.39 13.69 -0.85
N ALA A 435 -8.31 14.32 -0.41
CA ALA A 435 -8.26 15.72 0.04
C ALA A 435 -8.24 16.75 -1.12
N LYS A 436 -8.43 16.31 -2.38
CA LYS A 436 -8.40 17.15 -3.60
C LYS A 436 -7.03 17.80 -3.86
N ILE A 437 -5.96 17.13 -3.45
CA ILE A 437 -4.59 17.54 -3.73
C ILE A 437 -4.15 16.86 -5.03
N PRO A 438 -3.67 17.63 -6.03
CA PRO A 438 -3.04 17.05 -7.21
C PRO A 438 -1.92 16.11 -6.83
N SER A 439 -1.93 14.88 -7.35
CA SER A 439 -0.96 13.85 -7.01
C SER A 439 -0.47 13.12 -8.26
N VAL A 440 0.80 12.77 -8.27
CA VAL A 440 1.40 11.86 -9.24
C VAL A 440 2.10 10.73 -8.50
N HIS A 441 1.89 9.50 -8.94
CA HIS A 441 2.53 8.30 -8.43
C HIS A 441 3.40 7.70 -9.54
N PHE A 442 4.70 7.56 -9.26
CA PHE A 442 5.66 6.94 -10.17
C PHE A 442 5.86 5.46 -9.81
N PHE A 443 5.78 4.61 -10.83
CA PHE A 443 5.78 3.16 -10.68
C PHE A 443 6.42 2.48 -11.91
N THR A 444 7.20 1.42 -11.75
CA THR A 444 7.83 0.71 -12.89
C THR A 444 7.13 -0.59 -13.27
N GLY A 445 5.96 -0.86 -12.69
CA GLY A 445 5.18 -2.06 -12.94
C GLY A 445 5.49 -3.21 -11.99
N LEU A 446 4.58 -4.18 -11.94
CA LEU A 446 4.80 -5.42 -11.19
C LEU A 446 5.84 -6.30 -11.90
N HIS A 447 6.62 -7.03 -11.11
CA HIS A 447 7.62 -8.00 -11.59
C HIS A 447 7.53 -9.32 -10.82
N ALA A 448 8.21 -10.36 -11.26
CA ALA A 448 8.10 -11.70 -10.68
C ALA A 448 8.56 -11.79 -9.21
N ASP A 449 9.37 -10.82 -8.75
CA ASP A 449 9.84 -10.75 -7.36
C ASP A 449 8.90 -9.92 -6.46
N TYR A 450 7.82 -9.32 -6.98
CA TYR A 450 6.86 -8.54 -6.19
C TYR A 450 6.28 -9.38 -5.07
N HIS A 451 6.34 -8.87 -3.83
CA HIS A 451 5.92 -9.58 -2.63
C HIS A 451 6.58 -10.96 -2.46
N GLN A 452 7.86 -11.08 -2.86
CA GLN A 452 8.65 -12.29 -2.69
C GLN A 452 9.95 -11.99 -1.92
N PRO A 453 10.51 -12.97 -1.17
CA PRO A 453 11.82 -12.81 -0.54
C PRO A 453 12.93 -12.49 -1.55
N SER A 454 12.70 -12.82 -2.81
CA SER A 454 13.65 -12.57 -3.91
C SER A 454 13.69 -11.12 -4.40
N ASP A 455 12.91 -10.18 -3.83
CA ASP A 455 13.06 -8.74 -4.10
C ASP A 455 14.24 -8.16 -3.33
N THR A 456 15.43 -8.32 -3.87
CA THR A 456 16.72 -8.02 -3.24
C THR A 456 17.44 -6.84 -3.90
N ALA A 457 18.31 -6.16 -3.15
CA ALA A 457 18.99 -4.93 -3.55
C ALA A 457 19.92 -5.09 -4.78
N ASP A 458 20.47 -6.29 -5.00
CA ASP A 458 21.31 -6.59 -6.17
C ASP A 458 20.56 -6.61 -7.50
N LYS A 459 19.22 -6.71 -7.45
CA LYS A 459 18.37 -6.70 -8.64
C LYS A 459 17.91 -5.30 -9.06
N VAL A 460 18.12 -4.28 -8.21
CA VAL A 460 17.74 -2.89 -8.50
C VAL A 460 18.67 -2.29 -9.56
N ARG A 461 18.08 -1.62 -10.54
CA ARG A 461 18.77 -0.97 -11.67
C ARG A 461 19.11 0.48 -11.36
N TYR A 462 20.12 0.69 -10.54
CA TYR A 462 20.45 2.01 -9.95
C TYR A 462 20.71 3.12 -10.98
N GLN A 463 21.28 2.80 -12.16
CA GLN A 463 21.51 3.80 -13.22
C GLN A 463 20.20 4.28 -13.85
N GLU A 464 19.25 3.38 -14.06
CA GLU A 464 17.93 3.71 -14.61
C GLU A 464 17.07 4.41 -13.54
N MET A 465 17.12 3.94 -12.30
CA MET A 465 16.50 4.58 -11.14
C MET A 465 17.00 6.03 -10.99
N THR A 466 18.29 6.28 -11.20
CA THR A 466 18.85 7.64 -11.17
C THR A 466 18.17 8.57 -12.17
N ARG A 467 17.86 8.11 -13.38
CA ARG A 467 17.17 8.92 -14.39
C ARG A 467 15.76 9.30 -13.96
N ILE A 468 15.04 8.38 -13.31
CA ILE A 468 13.71 8.66 -12.74
C ILE A 468 13.84 9.70 -11.62
N VAL A 469 14.85 9.55 -10.74
CA VAL A 469 15.12 10.50 -9.67
C VAL A 469 15.45 11.91 -10.21
N GLU A 470 16.25 12.01 -11.28
CA GLU A 470 16.55 13.30 -11.92
C GLU A 470 15.29 13.97 -12.47
N ALA A 471 14.46 13.24 -13.22
CA ALA A 471 13.21 13.78 -13.76
C ALA A 471 12.24 14.20 -12.65
N THR A 472 12.13 13.39 -11.59
CA THR A 472 11.27 13.68 -10.43
C THR A 472 11.79 14.88 -9.63
N TRP A 473 13.12 14.99 -9.46
CA TRP A 473 13.73 16.16 -8.80
C TRP A 473 13.46 17.44 -9.58
N GLU A 474 13.58 17.45 -10.91
CA GLU A 474 13.23 18.62 -11.72
C GLU A 474 11.75 18.99 -11.58
N LEU A 475 10.86 18.02 -11.56
CA LEU A 475 9.43 18.24 -11.32
C LEU A 475 9.21 18.90 -9.94
N ALA A 476 9.75 18.31 -8.89
CA ALA A 476 9.65 18.83 -7.52
C ALA A 476 10.26 20.24 -7.42
N ARG A 477 11.41 20.46 -8.04
CA ARG A 477 12.12 21.74 -8.06
C ARG A 477 11.31 22.83 -8.75
N ALA A 478 10.71 22.55 -9.91
CA ALA A 478 9.89 23.52 -10.63
C ALA A 478 8.73 24.05 -9.76
N TYR A 479 8.06 23.16 -9.04
CA TYR A 479 6.98 23.55 -8.15
C TYR A 479 7.47 24.21 -6.86
N ALA A 480 8.58 23.74 -6.31
CA ALA A 480 9.22 24.42 -5.18
C ALA A 480 9.67 25.85 -5.53
N ASP A 481 10.07 26.11 -6.77
CA ASP A 481 10.48 27.44 -7.25
C ASP A 481 9.31 28.36 -7.63
N GLY A 482 8.07 27.92 -7.48
CA GLY A 482 6.90 28.79 -7.60
C GLY A 482 6.06 28.52 -8.85
N LYS A 483 6.24 27.41 -9.56
CA LYS A 483 5.33 27.01 -10.64
C LYS A 483 3.89 26.97 -10.11
N SER A 484 2.93 27.36 -10.93
CA SER A 484 1.51 27.41 -10.57
C SER A 484 0.99 26.03 -10.17
N LYS A 485 0.15 26.00 -9.14
CA LYS A 485 -0.50 24.76 -8.66
C LYS A 485 -1.22 24.06 -9.82
N PRO A 486 -1.03 22.74 -10.02
CA PRO A 486 -1.76 22.00 -11.04
C PRO A 486 -3.25 21.95 -10.71
N ALA A 487 -4.09 21.88 -11.73
CA ALA A 487 -5.52 21.72 -11.53
C ALA A 487 -5.83 20.30 -11.00
N PHE A 488 -6.67 20.24 -9.97
CA PHE A 488 -7.27 18.97 -9.56
C PHE A 488 -8.49 18.70 -10.44
N VAL A 489 -8.47 17.58 -11.16
CA VAL A 489 -9.55 17.11 -12.02
C VAL A 489 -10.06 15.79 -11.49
N ARG A 490 -11.29 15.75 -11.00
CA ARG A 490 -11.87 14.52 -10.46
C ARG A 490 -12.40 13.62 -11.57
N PRO A 491 -11.82 12.44 -11.85
CA PRO A 491 -12.43 11.47 -12.77
C PRO A 491 -13.78 10.99 -12.21
N ALA A 492 -14.74 10.67 -13.09
CA ALA A 492 -16.06 10.20 -12.69
C ALA A 492 -16.01 8.94 -11.80
N TRP A 493 -15.04 8.06 -12.06
CA TRP A 493 -14.84 6.84 -11.28
C TRP A 493 -14.13 7.05 -9.93
N PHE A 494 -13.46 8.21 -9.70
CA PHE A 494 -12.79 8.48 -8.44
C PHE A 494 -13.83 8.91 -7.42
N ILE A 495 -14.30 7.95 -6.66
CA ILE A 495 -15.29 8.11 -5.60
C ILE A 495 -14.57 8.12 -4.26
N THR A 496 -14.97 9.03 -3.39
CA THR A 496 -14.48 9.10 -2.00
C THR A 496 -15.69 9.02 -1.10
N PRO A 497 -15.75 8.04 -0.19
CA PRO A 497 -16.82 7.91 0.79
C PRO A 497 -16.85 9.08 1.75
#